data_6150e5d653b5759d070362d21f186f15
#
_entry.id   6150e5d653b5759d070362d21f186f15
#
_cell.length_a   1.000
_cell.length_b   1.000
_cell.length_c   1.000
_cell.angle_alpha   90.00
_cell.angle_beta   90.00
_cell.angle_gamma   90.00
#
_symmetry.space_group_name_H-M   'P 1'
#
loop_
_entity.id
_entity.type
_entity.pdbx_description
1 polymer ?
#
loop_
_entity_poly.entity_id
_entity_poly.type
_entity_poly.pdbx_seq_one_letter_code
_entity_poly.pdbx_strand_id
1 'polypeptide(L)'
;MAQNLEINFFNNNNTPVGEGVNPATNAGLVAEVPLSYGGNLKKLKSDYFIQKFFDYIQKRRKLKTIRYNKSIQKRVNLNINHYKEFSEKYSSVEIEIKTMENKYGKFINIKEGDEKYYHIYYNDNKKEEEPDEFGFLNFLKNNNNKNKINIIINYQVKSFYELFYDCKCIESICFKKFYRNNVTNMSYMFGRCKSLKELNLDNFNTNNVTDMSYMFSGCKSLKELNLNNFNTNNVTNMRGMFDECLSLKELNINNFNTNNATDMSYMFSGCLSLKELNINNFNTNNVTNMSGMFYKCSSLKELNLNNFNTKNVTDMGSMFSGCLSLKELNINNFNTKNVTNMGFMFNECSLLKELNLNNFNTDNVTSMRSMFYGCSSLKELNINNFNTNNVIDISGMFSGCASLKELYLNNFNINNVTDMSWMFWECSSLKKKFKFKKIKIYN
;
A
#
# COMPACT_ATOMS: atom_id res chain seq x y z
N MET A 1 -2.47 -43.70 -6.32
CA MET A 1 -3.68 -44.51 -6.17
C MET A 1 -4.87 -43.68 -6.60
N ALA A 2 -5.51 -44.01 -7.72
CA ALA A 2 -6.65 -43.27 -8.25
C ALA A 2 -7.91 -43.79 -7.53
N GLN A 3 -8.52 -42.95 -6.70
CA GLN A 3 -9.84 -43.23 -6.15
C GLN A 3 -10.87 -43.11 -7.26
N ASN A 4 -11.54 -44.23 -7.57
CA ASN A 4 -12.68 -44.27 -8.49
C ASN A 4 -13.86 -43.53 -7.85
N LEU A 5 -14.30 -42.45 -8.47
CA LEU A 5 -15.56 -41.79 -8.14
C LEU A 5 -16.71 -42.53 -8.83
N GLU A 6 -17.53 -43.25 -8.07
CA GLU A 6 -18.77 -43.86 -8.53
C GLU A 6 -19.96 -42.90 -8.32
N ILE A 7 -20.79 -42.71 -9.37
CA ILE A 7 -21.97 -41.84 -9.33
C ILE A 7 -23.22 -42.74 -9.49
N ASN A 8 -24.08 -42.79 -8.47
CA ASN A 8 -25.36 -43.50 -8.53
C ASN A 8 -26.52 -42.57 -8.92
N PHE A 9 -27.24 -42.90 -9.95
CA PHE A 9 -28.50 -42.24 -10.31
C PHE A 9 -29.64 -42.98 -9.66
N PHE A 10 -30.39 -42.36 -8.76
CA PHE A 10 -31.67 -42.87 -8.28
C PHE A 10 -32.80 -42.32 -9.15
N ASN A 11 -33.52 -43.23 -9.81
CA ASN A 11 -34.87 -42.98 -10.34
C ASN A 11 -35.83 -43.05 -9.14
N ASN A 12 -36.40 -41.95 -8.73
CA ASN A 12 -37.62 -41.94 -7.95
C ASN A 12 -38.72 -41.25 -8.76
N ASN A 13 -39.52 -42.08 -9.47
CA ASN A 13 -40.86 -41.73 -9.84
C ASN A 13 -41.75 -41.96 -8.61
N ASN A 14 -42.22 -40.88 -8.02
CA ASN A 14 -43.52 -40.84 -7.30
C ASN A 14 -43.88 -39.37 -7.01
N THR A 15 -44.86 -38.90 -7.76
CA THR A 15 -45.67 -37.74 -7.41
C THR A 15 -46.69 -38.13 -6.34
N PRO A 16 -47.07 -37.20 -5.43
CA PRO A 16 -48.46 -36.71 -5.53
C PRO A 16 -48.57 -35.19 -5.52
N VAL A 17 -49.65 -34.79 -6.15
CA VAL A 17 -50.22 -33.46 -6.32
C VAL A 17 -50.67 -32.87 -4.96
N GLY A 18 -50.45 -31.55 -4.78
CA GLY A 18 -51.00 -30.81 -3.63
C GLY A 18 -50.70 -29.31 -3.73
N GLU A 19 -51.70 -28.59 -4.06
CA GLU A 19 -52.02 -27.17 -4.13
C GLU A 19 -51.15 -26.11 -3.40
N GLY A 20 -50.86 -25.09 -4.16
CA GLY A 20 -51.01 -23.65 -3.90
C GLY A 20 -50.30 -23.00 -2.68
N VAL A 21 -49.26 -22.19 -2.89
CA VAL A 21 -49.03 -20.96 -2.13
C VAL A 21 -48.11 -20.00 -2.93
N ASN A 22 -48.43 -18.72 -2.82
CA ASN A 22 -47.89 -17.51 -3.44
C ASN A 22 -46.35 -17.31 -3.42
N PRO A 23 -45.79 -16.59 -4.41
CA PRO A 23 -44.36 -16.27 -4.45
C PRO A 23 -44.06 -14.91 -3.82
N ALA A 24 -43.53 -14.88 -2.62
CA ALA A 24 -42.79 -13.73 -2.09
C ALA A 24 -41.85 -14.21 -0.98
N THR A 25 -40.58 -13.73 -1.07
CA THR A 25 -39.55 -13.88 -0.07
C THR A 25 -38.90 -15.26 0.08
N ASN A 26 -37.76 -15.44 -0.60
CA ASN A 26 -36.70 -16.32 -0.09
C ASN A 26 -35.36 -15.99 -0.72
N ALA A 27 -34.60 -15.07 -0.05
CA ALA A 27 -33.17 -15.13 -0.02
C ALA A 27 -32.82 -16.34 0.87
N GLY A 28 -32.91 -17.55 0.31
CA GLY A 28 -32.80 -18.80 1.03
C GLY A 28 -31.42 -19.39 0.90
N LEU A 29 -30.87 -19.67 2.05
CA LEU A 29 -29.83 -20.65 2.32
C LEU A 29 -29.78 -21.77 1.27
N VAL A 30 -28.74 -21.82 0.46
CA VAL A 30 -28.42 -23.03 -0.33
C VAL A 30 -27.71 -23.98 0.64
N ALA A 31 -28.50 -24.86 1.26
CA ALA A 31 -27.98 -25.99 2.00
C ALA A 31 -26.96 -26.74 1.15
N GLU A 32 -25.76 -26.97 1.69
CA GLU A 32 -24.77 -27.87 1.11
C GLU A 32 -25.34 -29.29 1.20
N VAL A 33 -25.93 -29.78 0.15
CA VAL A 33 -26.30 -31.20 0.02
C VAL A 33 -25.01 -31.98 -0.19
N PRO A 34 -24.63 -32.93 0.68
CA PRO A 34 -23.48 -33.80 0.44
C PRO A 34 -23.82 -34.71 -0.76
N LEU A 35 -23.15 -34.48 -1.87
CA LEU A 35 -23.29 -35.33 -3.06
C LEU A 35 -22.39 -36.55 -2.91
N SER A 36 -22.90 -37.66 -2.37
CA SER A 36 -22.33 -38.99 -2.65
C SER A 36 -22.87 -39.46 -4.03
N TYR A 37 -22.11 -39.19 -5.08
CA TYR A 37 -22.47 -39.70 -6.41
C TYR A 37 -21.60 -40.92 -6.72
N GLY A 38 -22.20 -42.10 -6.67
CA GLY A 38 -21.62 -43.32 -7.20
C GLY A 38 -22.04 -43.57 -8.63
N GLY A 39 -21.27 -43.13 -9.61
CA GLY A 39 -21.48 -43.41 -11.03
C GLY A 39 -20.23 -43.17 -11.86
N ASN A 40 -20.01 -43.95 -12.90
CA ASN A 40 -18.78 -43.88 -13.69
C ASN A 40 -18.97 -42.97 -14.89
N LEU A 41 -18.63 -41.66 -14.76
CA LEU A 41 -18.67 -40.68 -15.86
C LEU A 41 -17.94 -41.16 -17.13
N LYS A 42 -16.98 -42.09 -17.01
CA LYS A 42 -16.29 -42.70 -18.16
C LYS A 42 -17.19 -43.56 -19.02
N LYS A 43 -18.32 -44.06 -18.47
CA LYS A 43 -19.28 -44.89 -19.20
C LYS A 43 -20.22 -44.09 -20.09
N LEU A 44 -20.31 -42.78 -19.91
CA LEU A 44 -21.11 -41.89 -20.77
C LEU A 44 -20.43 -41.78 -22.14
N LYS A 45 -21.07 -42.33 -23.17
CA LYS A 45 -20.52 -42.35 -24.54
C LYS A 45 -20.67 -41.01 -25.28
N SER A 46 -21.72 -40.24 -25.00
CA SER A 46 -22.01 -38.98 -25.68
C SER A 46 -21.32 -37.79 -25.04
N ASP A 47 -20.49 -37.10 -25.81
CA ASP A 47 -19.81 -35.86 -25.37
C ASP A 47 -20.84 -34.74 -25.17
N TYR A 48 -21.93 -34.72 -25.95
CA TYR A 48 -23.01 -33.76 -25.79
C TYR A 48 -23.65 -33.86 -24.41
N PHE A 49 -23.98 -35.08 -23.93
CA PHE A 49 -24.56 -35.26 -22.60
C PHE A 49 -23.56 -34.87 -21.49
N ILE A 50 -22.30 -35.18 -21.66
CA ILE A 50 -21.27 -34.76 -20.68
C ILE A 50 -21.15 -33.24 -20.65
N GLN A 51 -21.11 -32.57 -21.80
CA GLN A 51 -21.09 -31.13 -21.88
C GLN A 51 -22.32 -30.49 -21.24
N LYS A 52 -23.51 -30.94 -21.60
CA LYS A 52 -24.76 -30.45 -21.00
C LYS A 52 -24.82 -30.67 -19.49
N PHE A 53 -24.44 -31.86 -19.01
CA PHE A 53 -24.36 -32.14 -17.58
C PHE A 53 -23.45 -31.16 -16.87
N PHE A 54 -22.25 -30.88 -17.44
CA PHE A 54 -21.32 -29.94 -16.84
C PHE A 54 -21.74 -28.48 -17.05
N ASP A 55 -22.59 -28.13 -18.00
CA ASP A 55 -23.16 -26.80 -18.14
C ASP A 55 -24.08 -26.44 -16.98
N TYR A 56 -24.82 -27.42 -16.44
CA TYR A 56 -25.69 -27.25 -15.27
C TYR A 56 -24.92 -27.20 -13.95
N ILE A 57 -23.68 -27.71 -13.92
CA ILE A 57 -22.84 -27.67 -12.70
C ILE A 57 -22.08 -26.36 -12.65
N GLN A 58 -22.16 -25.66 -11.52
CA GLN A 58 -21.32 -24.47 -11.29
C GLN A 58 -19.86 -24.75 -11.66
N LYS A 59 -19.19 -23.82 -12.37
CA LYS A 59 -17.80 -23.94 -12.87
C LYS A 59 -16.84 -24.47 -11.79
N ARG A 60 -17.03 -24.07 -10.53
CA ARG A 60 -16.24 -24.53 -9.37
C ARG A 60 -16.38 -26.03 -9.11
N ARG A 61 -17.62 -26.55 -9.11
CA ARG A 61 -17.87 -28.00 -8.89
C ARG A 61 -17.36 -28.82 -10.08
N LYS A 62 -17.59 -28.35 -11.31
CA LYS A 62 -17.09 -28.93 -12.56
C LYS A 62 -15.60 -29.19 -12.49
N LEU A 63 -14.80 -28.15 -12.21
CA LEU A 63 -13.34 -28.25 -12.15
C LEU A 63 -12.84 -29.15 -11.02
N LYS A 64 -13.46 -29.11 -9.83
CA LYS A 64 -13.13 -30.01 -8.72
C LYS A 64 -13.38 -31.48 -9.05
N THR A 65 -14.54 -31.76 -9.66
CA THR A 65 -14.99 -33.14 -9.97
C THR A 65 -14.07 -33.85 -10.97
N ILE A 66 -13.55 -33.12 -11.96
CA ILE A 66 -12.79 -33.73 -13.05
C ILE A 66 -11.28 -33.42 -13.01
N ARG A 67 -10.77 -32.83 -11.93
CA ARG A 67 -9.37 -32.39 -11.78
C ARG A 67 -8.33 -33.44 -12.18
N TYR A 68 -8.58 -34.70 -11.87
CA TYR A 68 -7.62 -35.79 -12.12
C TYR A 68 -8.01 -36.70 -13.29
N ASN A 69 -9.05 -36.35 -14.07
CA ASN A 69 -9.56 -37.18 -15.18
C ASN A 69 -9.29 -36.51 -16.53
N LYS A 70 -8.11 -36.76 -17.10
CA LYS A 70 -7.68 -36.17 -18.38
C LYS A 70 -8.64 -36.50 -19.56
N SER A 71 -9.24 -37.70 -19.57
CA SER A 71 -10.18 -38.10 -20.63
C SER A 71 -11.44 -37.23 -20.61
N ILE A 72 -12.04 -37.03 -19.43
CA ILE A 72 -13.20 -36.17 -19.30
C ILE A 72 -12.87 -34.70 -19.55
N GLN A 73 -11.70 -34.22 -19.06
CA GLN A 73 -11.22 -32.87 -19.32
C GLN A 73 -11.20 -32.56 -20.84
N LYS A 74 -10.67 -33.49 -21.65
CA LYS A 74 -10.63 -33.38 -23.11
C LYS A 74 -12.04 -33.31 -23.70
N ARG A 75 -12.95 -34.19 -23.25
CA ARG A 75 -14.34 -34.28 -23.73
C ARG A 75 -15.18 -33.05 -23.40
N VAL A 76 -14.91 -32.36 -22.29
CA VAL A 76 -15.59 -31.10 -21.90
C VAL A 76 -14.76 -29.85 -22.25
N ASN A 77 -13.76 -30.02 -23.11
CA ASN A 77 -12.87 -28.95 -23.58
C ASN A 77 -12.25 -28.11 -22.45
N LEU A 78 -11.78 -28.78 -21.39
CA LEU A 78 -11.06 -28.11 -20.29
C LEU A 78 -9.55 -28.23 -20.46
N ASN A 79 -8.88 -27.11 -20.34
CA ASN A 79 -7.43 -27.01 -20.41
C ASN A 79 -6.84 -26.36 -19.15
N ILE A 80 -5.53 -26.22 -19.09
CA ILE A 80 -4.81 -25.64 -17.93
C ILE A 80 -5.26 -24.22 -17.60
N ASN A 81 -5.63 -23.43 -18.61
CA ASN A 81 -6.07 -22.04 -18.40
C ASN A 81 -7.37 -21.97 -17.59
N HIS A 82 -8.31 -22.88 -17.80
CA HIS A 82 -9.55 -22.95 -16.99
C HIS A 82 -9.25 -23.25 -15.52
N TYR A 83 -8.23 -24.08 -15.23
CA TYR A 83 -7.80 -24.34 -13.85
C TYR A 83 -7.05 -23.15 -13.25
N LYS A 84 -6.26 -22.46 -14.07
CA LYS A 84 -5.60 -21.23 -13.65
C LYS A 84 -6.62 -20.15 -13.27
N GLU A 85 -7.56 -19.85 -14.16
CA GLU A 85 -8.67 -18.92 -13.90
C GLU A 85 -9.47 -19.30 -12.64
N PHE A 86 -9.73 -20.59 -12.45
CA PHE A 86 -10.41 -21.07 -11.26
C PHE A 86 -9.57 -20.82 -10.00
N SER A 87 -8.28 -21.14 -10.03
CA SER A 87 -7.37 -20.91 -8.93
C SER A 87 -7.28 -19.42 -8.59
N GLU A 88 -7.15 -18.56 -9.59
CA GLU A 88 -7.12 -17.12 -9.46
C GLU A 88 -8.40 -16.53 -8.85
N LYS A 89 -9.54 -17.18 -9.01
CA LYS A 89 -10.82 -16.72 -8.51
C LYS A 89 -11.26 -17.31 -7.17
N TYR A 90 -10.94 -18.59 -6.92
CA TYR A 90 -11.56 -19.37 -5.85
C TYR A 90 -10.59 -20.06 -4.89
N SER A 91 -9.26 -19.90 -5.06
CA SER A 91 -8.33 -20.48 -4.09
C SER A 91 -8.40 -19.77 -2.75
N SER A 92 -8.15 -20.52 -1.68
CA SER A 92 -7.87 -19.94 -0.36
C SER A 92 -6.50 -19.25 -0.36
N VAL A 93 -6.31 -18.31 0.56
CA VAL A 93 -5.00 -17.79 0.93
C VAL A 93 -4.54 -18.56 2.15
N GLU A 94 -3.26 -18.98 2.16
CA GLU A 94 -2.65 -19.71 3.26
C GLU A 94 -1.47 -18.89 3.81
N ILE A 95 -1.53 -18.55 5.09
CA ILE A 95 -0.58 -17.67 5.77
C ILE A 95 -0.04 -18.36 6.99
N GLU A 96 1.27 -18.28 7.18
CA GLU A 96 1.96 -18.69 8.41
C GLU A 96 2.47 -17.45 9.12
N ILE A 97 2.16 -17.32 10.39
CA ILE A 97 2.63 -16.24 11.26
C ILE A 97 3.49 -16.84 12.37
N LYS A 98 4.58 -16.15 12.70
CA LYS A 98 5.30 -16.38 13.96
C LYS A 98 5.17 -15.14 14.84
N THR A 99 4.83 -15.38 16.10
CA THR A 99 4.79 -14.31 17.10
C THR A 99 6.09 -14.28 17.89
N MET A 100 6.41 -13.13 18.44
CA MET A 100 7.54 -12.97 19.36
C MET A 100 7.30 -13.78 20.65
N GLU A 101 8.37 -14.36 21.17
CA GLU A 101 8.33 -15.01 22.49
C GLU A 101 7.88 -14.03 23.57
N ASN A 102 7.00 -14.52 24.47
CA ASN A 102 6.46 -13.74 25.60
C ASN A 102 5.79 -12.41 25.26
N LYS A 103 5.43 -12.18 23.98
CA LYS A 103 4.58 -11.06 23.59
C LYS A 103 3.18 -11.55 23.21
N TYR A 104 2.20 -11.08 23.94
CA TYR A 104 0.80 -11.36 23.70
C TYR A 104 0.15 -10.18 23.00
N GLY A 105 -0.87 -10.45 22.20
CA GLY A 105 -1.60 -9.40 21.52
C GLY A 105 -2.33 -9.90 20.28
N LYS A 106 -3.02 -8.98 19.66
CA LYS A 106 -3.73 -9.19 18.41
C LYS A 106 -2.76 -9.56 17.29
N PHE A 107 -3.07 -10.60 16.51
CA PHE A 107 -2.26 -11.04 15.38
C PHE A 107 -3.00 -11.02 14.03
N ILE A 108 -4.30 -10.69 14.04
CA ILE A 108 -5.11 -10.51 12.83
C ILE A 108 -6.31 -9.62 13.13
N ASN A 109 -6.80 -8.89 12.12
CA ASN A 109 -8.06 -8.18 12.14
C ASN A 109 -9.04 -8.88 11.20
N ILE A 110 -10.12 -9.36 11.73
CA ILE A 110 -11.20 -9.95 10.95
C ILE A 110 -12.37 -8.96 10.96
N LYS A 111 -12.87 -8.64 9.77
CA LYS A 111 -14.05 -7.77 9.64
C LYS A 111 -15.27 -8.52 10.19
N GLU A 112 -16.10 -7.83 10.96
CA GLU A 112 -17.35 -8.36 11.48
C GLU A 112 -18.21 -9.00 10.38
N GLY A 113 -18.64 -10.24 10.63
CA GLY A 113 -19.40 -11.07 9.69
C GLY A 113 -18.57 -11.91 8.72
N ASP A 114 -17.24 -11.73 8.66
CA ASP A 114 -16.33 -12.51 7.82
C ASP A 114 -15.65 -13.68 8.58
N GLU A 115 -15.89 -13.85 9.90
CA GLU A 115 -15.22 -14.81 10.76
C GLU A 115 -15.27 -16.24 10.21
N LYS A 116 -16.43 -16.66 9.69
CA LYS A 116 -16.65 -17.98 9.07
C LYS A 116 -15.80 -18.26 7.83
N TYR A 117 -15.11 -17.28 7.31
CA TYR A 117 -14.22 -17.41 6.15
C TYR A 117 -12.75 -17.52 6.54
N TYR A 118 -12.44 -17.45 7.84
CA TYR A 118 -11.11 -17.58 8.40
C TYR A 118 -11.01 -18.87 9.21
N HIS A 119 -10.01 -19.68 8.89
CA HIS A 119 -9.72 -20.93 9.62
C HIS A 119 -8.33 -20.80 10.24
N ILE A 120 -8.23 -20.92 11.55
CA ILE A 120 -7.02 -20.62 12.31
C ILE A 120 -6.56 -21.86 13.05
N TYR A 121 -5.27 -22.17 12.92
CA TYR A 121 -4.65 -23.36 13.49
C TYR A 121 -3.36 -22.96 14.20
N TYR A 122 -3.12 -23.55 15.37
CA TYR A 122 -1.93 -23.28 16.17
C TYR A 122 -0.97 -24.46 16.13
N ASN A 123 0.35 -24.19 15.93
CA ASN A 123 1.43 -25.18 16.01
C ASN A 123 1.16 -26.48 15.27
N ASP A 124 0.85 -26.42 13.99
CA ASP A 124 0.60 -27.60 13.15
C ASP A 124 -0.53 -28.54 13.65
N ASN A 125 -1.30 -28.11 14.65
CA ASN A 125 -2.50 -28.80 15.09
C ASN A 125 -3.54 -28.78 13.96
N LYS A 126 -4.20 -29.93 13.74
CA LYS A 126 -5.30 -30.03 12.77
C LYS A 126 -6.64 -29.55 13.34
N LYS A 127 -6.68 -29.24 14.64
CA LYS A 127 -7.91 -28.74 15.27
C LYS A 127 -8.02 -27.24 15.00
N GLU A 128 -9.10 -26.85 14.36
CA GLU A 128 -9.47 -25.46 14.16
C GLU A 128 -9.89 -24.85 15.49
N GLU A 129 -9.44 -23.62 15.76
CA GLU A 129 -9.83 -22.86 16.94
C GLU A 129 -10.74 -21.74 16.50
N GLU A 130 -11.90 -21.61 17.14
CA GLU A 130 -12.81 -20.48 16.89
C GLU A 130 -12.26 -19.19 17.52
N PRO A 131 -12.35 -18.05 16.82
CA PRO A 131 -12.01 -16.75 17.38
C PRO A 131 -12.97 -16.44 18.56
N ASP A 132 -12.41 -16.06 19.71
CA ASP A 132 -13.22 -15.51 20.80
C ASP A 132 -13.64 -14.06 20.50
N GLU A 133 -14.66 -13.55 21.21
CA GLU A 133 -15.18 -12.19 21.07
C GLU A 133 -14.12 -11.09 21.27
N PHE A 134 -12.97 -11.41 21.89
CA PHE A 134 -11.86 -10.50 22.19
C PHE A 134 -10.63 -10.76 21.30
N GLY A 135 -10.78 -11.51 20.22
CA GLY A 135 -9.75 -11.68 19.21
C GLY A 135 -8.45 -12.27 19.74
N PHE A 136 -8.46 -13.53 20.18
CA PHE A 136 -7.23 -14.33 20.36
C PHE A 136 -6.27 -13.92 21.48
N LEU A 137 -6.61 -12.93 22.34
CA LEU A 137 -5.73 -12.48 23.41
C LEU A 137 -5.52 -13.53 24.51
N ASN A 138 -6.53 -14.35 24.80
CA ASN A 138 -6.48 -15.30 25.91
C ASN A 138 -5.74 -16.59 25.55
N PHE A 139 -5.71 -16.98 24.30
CA PHE A 139 -5.08 -18.22 23.86
C PHE A 139 -3.56 -18.20 24.01
N LEU A 140 -2.92 -17.07 23.70
CA LEU A 140 -1.46 -16.91 23.83
C LEU A 140 -0.99 -16.84 25.28
N LYS A 141 -1.84 -16.38 26.21
CA LYS A 141 -1.50 -16.33 27.65
C LYS A 141 -1.28 -17.69 28.29
N ASN A 142 -1.98 -18.72 27.82
CA ASN A 142 -2.02 -20.03 28.46
C ASN A 142 -1.06 -21.08 27.87
N ASN A 143 -0.29 -20.73 26.81
CA ASN A 143 0.53 -21.70 26.08
C ASN A 143 1.93 -21.15 25.79
N ASN A 144 2.86 -21.38 26.71
CA ASN A 144 4.25 -20.89 26.67
C ASN A 144 5.09 -21.34 25.45
N ASN A 145 4.57 -22.18 24.52
CA ASN A 145 5.32 -22.72 23.38
C ASN A 145 4.61 -22.60 22.03
N LYS A 146 3.62 -21.73 21.87
CA LYS A 146 2.86 -21.64 20.61
C LYS A 146 3.18 -20.35 19.87
N ASN A 147 4.30 -20.34 19.14
CA ASN A 147 4.74 -19.17 18.37
C ASN A 147 4.31 -19.23 16.90
N LYS A 148 3.69 -20.33 16.45
CA LYS A 148 3.32 -20.53 15.04
C LYS A 148 1.80 -20.56 14.88
N ILE A 149 1.28 -19.76 13.95
CA ILE A 149 -0.14 -19.65 13.64
C ILE A 149 -0.30 -19.83 12.13
N ASN A 150 -1.17 -20.78 11.73
CA ASN A 150 -1.52 -21.00 10.34
C ASN A 150 -2.95 -20.48 10.10
N ILE A 151 -3.12 -19.65 9.09
CA ILE A 151 -4.41 -19.03 8.75
C ILE A 151 -4.77 -19.40 7.32
N ILE A 152 -6.00 -19.89 7.12
CA ILE A 152 -6.57 -20.13 5.80
C ILE A 152 -7.74 -19.15 5.61
N ILE A 153 -7.65 -18.29 4.59
CA ILE A 153 -8.68 -17.32 4.27
C ILE A 153 -9.41 -17.76 3.00
N ASN A 154 -10.71 -17.95 3.10
CA ASN A 154 -11.56 -18.37 2.01
C ASN A 154 -11.71 -17.27 0.93
N TYR A 155 -12.11 -17.67 -0.28
CA TYR A 155 -12.20 -16.78 -1.46
C TYR A 155 -13.28 -15.69 -1.36
N GLN A 156 -14.21 -15.79 -0.42
CA GLN A 156 -15.25 -14.79 -0.18
C GLN A 156 -14.70 -13.45 0.30
N VAL A 157 -13.61 -13.49 1.06
CA VAL A 157 -12.91 -12.27 1.53
C VAL A 157 -12.24 -11.61 0.32
N LYS A 158 -12.60 -10.38 -0.02
CA LYS A 158 -12.12 -9.63 -1.20
C LYS A 158 -11.28 -8.41 -0.86
N SER A 159 -11.16 -8.07 0.41
CA SER A 159 -10.36 -6.96 0.91
C SER A 159 -9.44 -7.44 2.01
N PHE A 160 -8.20 -6.97 2.00
CA PHE A 160 -7.23 -7.16 3.06
C PHE A 160 -6.90 -5.85 3.76
N TYR A 161 -7.84 -4.90 3.69
CA TYR A 161 -7.79 -3.66 4.44
C TYR A 161 -7.53 -3.96 5.92
N GLU A 162 -6.45 -3.39 6.45
CA GLU A 162 -6.05 -3.53 7.86
C GLU A 162 -5.85 -4.98 8.37
N LEU A 163 -5.69 -6.00 7.51
CA LEU A 163 -5.69 -7.41 7.93
C LEU A 163 -4.75 -7.69 9.11
N PHE A 164 -3.56 -7.08 9.14
CA PHE A 164 -2.59 -7.19 10.23
C PHE A 164 -2.28 -5.85 10.90
N TYR A 165 -3.15 -4.84 10.70
CA TYR A 165 -2.92 -3.51 11.25
C TYR A 165 -2.77 -3.53 12.77
N ASP A 166 -1.71 -2.87 13.26
CA ASP A 166 -1.33 -2.74 14.68
C ASP A 166 -1.09 -4.08 15.40
N CYS A 167 -0.79 -5.16 14.66
CA CYS A 167 -0.45 -6.47 15.21
C CYS A 167 1.01 -6.48 15.71
N LYS A 168 1.25 -5.95 16.90
CA LYS A 168 2.58 -5.70 17.48
C LYS A 168 3.30 -6.96 17.99
N CYS A 169 2.60 -8.09 18.13
CA CYS A 169 3.20 -9.34 18.59
C CYS A 169 3.81 -10.16 17.45
N ILE A 170 3.58 -9.80 16.19
CA ILE A 170 4.05 -10.55 15.03
C ILE A 170 5.54 -10.26 14.78
N GLU A 171 6.33 -11.34 14.67
CA GLU A 171 7.74 -11.29 14.28
C GLU A 171 7.94 -11.59 12.80
N SER A 172 7.23 -12.62 12.26
CA SER A 172 7.29 -12.93 10.84
C SER A 172 5.93 -13.33 10.26
N ILE A 173 5.74 -13.04 8.96
CA ILE A 173 4.58 -13.44 8.16
C ILE A 173 5.08 -14.09 6.87
N CYS A 174 4.53 -15.25 6.50
CA CYS A 174 4.81 -15.93 5.25
C CYS A 174 3.52 -16.30 4.52
N PHE A 175 3.34 -15.80 3.31
CA PHE A 175 2.26 -16.20 2.43
C PHE A 175 2.63 -17.49 1.71
N LYS A 176 2.18 -18.64 2.22
CA LYS A 176 2.45 -19.97 1.63
C LYS A 176 1.72 -20.14 0.30
N LYS A 177 0.54 -19.48 0.14
CA LYS A 177 -0.29 -19.55 -1.05
C LYS A 177 -1.19 -18.34 -1.18
N PHE A 178 -1.08 -17.64 -2.31
CA PHE A 178 -1.98 -16.54 -2.65
C PHE A 178 -2.06 -16.37 -4.17
N TYR A 179 -2.87 -17.18 -4.86
CA TYR A 179 -3.00 -17.15 -6.33
C TYR A 179 -4.22 -16.38 -6.81
N ARG A 180 -5.20 -16.13 -5.95
CA ARG A 180 -6.41 -15.43 -6.36
C ARG A 180 -6.15 -13.94 -6.61
N ASN A 181 -6.92 -13.39 -7.58
CA ASN A 181 -6.79 -12.02 -8.06
C ASN A 181 -8.03 -11.16 -7.79
N ASN A 182 -8.89 -11.56 -6.83
CA ASN A 182 -10.12 -10.84 -6.51
C ASN A 182 -9.97 -9.85 -5.33
N VAL A 183 -8.74 -9.64 -4.85
CA VAL A 183 -8.43 -8.64 -3.81
C VAL A 183 -8.05 -7.34 -4.49
N THR A 184 -8.75 -6.26 -4.13
CA THR A 184 -8.56 -4.93 -4.74
C THR A 184 -8.02 -3.89 -3.76
N ASN A 185 -8.24 -4.09 -2.46
CA ASN A 185 -7.77 -3.18 -1.42
C ASN A 185 -6.86 -3.92 -0.43
N MET A 186 -5.62 -3.40 -0.29
CA MET A 186 -4.60 -3.86 0.66
C MET A 186 -4.06 -2.70 1.51
N SER A 187 -4.83 -1.60 1.59
CA SER A 187 -4.41 -0.46 2.40
C SER A 187 -4.28 -0.84 3.86
N TYR A 188 -3.24 -0.32 4.51
CA TYR A 188 -2.86 -0.61 5.90
C TYR A 188 -2.64 -2.09 6.24
N MET A 189 -2.52 -3.00 5.25
CA MET A 189 -2.52 -4.45 5.49
C MET A 189 -1.52 -4.89 6.55
N PHE A 190 -0.32 -4.32 6.57
CA PHE A 190 0.73 -4.56 7.57
C PHE A 190 1.01 -3.31 8.42
N GLY A 191 0.14 -2.30 8.33
CA GLY A 191 0.34 -1.03 9.00
C GLY A 191 0.58 -1.19 10.51
N ARG A 192 1.57 -0.50 11.05
CA ARG A 192 1.97 -0.53 12.47
C ARG A 192 2.38 -1.90 13.04
N CYS A 193 2.73 -2.86 12.21
CA CYS A 193 3.39 -4.10 12.62
C CYS A 193 4.82 -3.81 13.11
N LYS A 194 4.96 -3.13 14.25
CA LYS A 194 6.23 -2.57 14.73
C LYS A 194 7.32 -3.61 14.97
N SER A 195 6.95 -4.83 15.30
CA SER A 195 7.89 -5.92 15.62
C SER A 195 8.17 -6.84 14.43
N LEU A 196 7.51 -6.64 13.29
CA LEU A 196 7.67 -7.45 12.08
C LEU A 196 9.09 -7.29 11.53
N LYS A 197 9.86 -8.39 11.53
CA LYS A 197 11.24 -8.45 11.05
C LYS A 197 11.36 -9.10 9.68
N GLU A 198 10.51 -10.13 9.43
CA GLU A 198 10.54 -10.93 8.22
C GLU A 198 9.16 -10.98 7.58
N LEU A 199 9.09 -10.70 6.28
CA LEU A 199 7.86 -10.74 5.50
C LEU A 199 8.13 -11.44 4.17
N ASN A 200 7.66 -12.69 4.03
CA ASN A 200 7.77 -13.44 2.79
C ASN A 200 6.51 -13.28 1.94
N LEU A 201 6.67 -12.62 0.80
CA LEU A 201 5.64 -12.32 -0.17
C LEU A 201 5.85 -13.04 -1.52
N ASP A 202 6.67 -14.10 -1.59
CA ASP A 202 7.02 -14.79 -2.84
C ASP A 202 5.80 -15.32 -3.62
N ASN A 203 4.74 -15.69 -2.92
CA ASN A 203 3.48 -16.14 -3.52
C ASN A 203 2.38 -15.07 -3.53
N PHE A 204 2.74 -13.80 -3.32
CA PHE A 204 1.77 -12.72 -3.17
C PHE A 204 1.26 -12.22 -4.53
N ASN A 205 -0.06 -12.06 -4.69
CA ASN A 205 -0.68 -11.61 -5.93
C ASN A 205 -1.34 -10.26 -5.76
N THR A 206 -0.86 -9.28 -6.51
CA THR A 206 -1.36 -7.89 -6.48
C THR A 206 -1.98 -7.43 -7.80
N ASN A 207 -2.26 -8.36 -8.74
CA ASN A 207 -2.64 -8.02 -10.11
C ASN A 207 -3.86 -7.08 -10.25
N ASN A 208 -4.81 -7.15 -9.32
CA ASN A 208 -6.03 -6.33 -9.37
C ASN A 208 -6.13 -5.35 -8.18
N VAL A 209 -5.04 -5.13 -7.45
CA VAL A 209 -5.02 -4.18 -6.34
C VAL A 209 -5.01 -2.76 -6.90
N THR A 210 -5.89 -1.92 -6.37
CA THR A 210 -6.02 -0.50 -6.73
C THR A 210 -5.57 0.43 -5.60
N ASP A 211 -5.61 -0.04 -4.34
CA ASP A 211 -5.22 0.73 -3.17
C ASP A 211 -4.19 -0.05 -2.33
N MET A 212 -2.97 0.53 -2.24
CA MET A 212 -1.86 0.05 -1.41
C MET A 212 -1.42 1.11 -0.39
N SER A 213 -2.31 2.09 -0.10
CA SER A 213 -1.97 3.16 0.83
C SER A 213 -1.61 2.62 2.21
N TYR A 214 -0.52 3.13 2.78
CA TYR A 214 -0.03 2.78 4.10
C TYR A 214 0.21 1.27 4.33
N MET A 215 0.37 0.48 3.25
CA MET A 215 0.43 -0.99 3.33
C MET A 215 1.49 -1.48 4.31
N PHE A 216 2.66 -0.85 4.36
CA PHE A 216 3.78 -1.19 5.25
C PHE A 216 4.07 -0.08 6.27
N SER A 217 3.20 0.94 6.38
CA SER A 217 3.44 2.08 7.26
C SER A 217 3.68 1.63 8.71
N GLY A 218 4.73 2.16 9.34
CA GLY A 218 5.06 1.85 10.72
C GLY A 218 5.65 0.45 10.97
N CYS A 219 6.08 -0.27 9.93
CA CYS A 219 6.85 -1.51 10.05
C CYS A 219 8.29 -1.21 10.48
N LYS A 220 8.45 -0.73 11.71
CA LYS A 220 9.70 -0.12 12.21
C LYS A 220 10.90 -1.06 12.28
N SER A 221 10.68 -2.36 12.40
CA SER A 221 11.74 -3.37 12.53
C SER A 221 12.10 -4.07 11.22
N LEU A 222 11.34 -3.81 10.13
CA LEU A 222 11.55 -4.44 8.84
C LEU A 222 12.80 -3.84 8.18
N LYS A 223 13.82 -4.69 7.93
CA LYS A 223 15.11 -4.28 7.38
C LYS A 223 15.21 -4.46 5.88
N GLU A 224 14.54 -5.49 5.38
CA GLU A 224 14.54 -5.93 4.00
C GLU A 224 13.12 -6.25 3.56
N LEU A 225 12.78 -5.97 2.32
CA LEU A 225 11.46 -6.22 1.76
C LEU A 225 11.57 -6.60 0.28
N ASN A 226 11.23 -7.85 -0.03
CA ASN A 226 11.20 -8.35 -1.40
C ASN A 226 9.83 -8.10 -2.04
N LEU A 227 9.77 -7.20 -3.03
CA LEU A 227 8.57 -6.83 -3.77
C LEU A 227 8.63 -7.22 -5.25
N ASN A 228 9.55 -8.13 -5.65
CA ASN A 228 9.76 -8.50 -7.06
C ASN A 228 8.49 -9.06 -7.74
N ASN A 229 7.57 -9.64 -6.97
CA ASN A 229 6.31 -10.19 -7.48
C ASN A 229 5.15 -9.18 -7.51
N PHE A 230 5.37 -7.95 -7.07
CA PHE A 230 4.33 -6.93 -7.06
C PHE A 230 4.03 -6.43 -8.46
N ASN A 231 2.76 -6.49 -8.84
CA ASN A 231 2.22 -5.84 -10.01
C ASN A 231 1.41 -4.63 -9.55
N THR A 232 1.88 -3.43 -9.89
CA THR A 232 1.25 -2.18 -9.49
C THR A 232 0.51 -1.48 -10.65
N ASN A 233 0.28 -2.19 -11.78
CA ASN A 233 -0.34 -1.62 -12.96
C ASN A 233 -1.70 -0.97 -12.72
N ASN A 234 -2.47 -1.47 -11.75
CA ASN A 234 -3.80 -0.99 -11.44
C ASN A 234 -3.84 -0.08 -10.18
N VAL A 235 -2.69 0.15 -9.55
CA VAL A 235 -2.65 0.92 -8.29
C VAL A 235 -2.79 2.40 -8.58
N THR A 236 -3.78 3.03 -7.96
CA THR A 236 -4.05 4.47 -8.06
C THR A 236 -3.61 5.22 -6.80
N ASN A 237 -3.59 4.55 -5.65
CA ASN A 237 -3.25 5.14 -4.36
C ASN A 237 -2.05 4.43 -3.75
N MET A 238 -0.91 5.14 -3.65
CA MET A 238 0.35 4.67 -3.03
C MET A 238 0.74 5.53 -1.81
N ARG A 239 -0.20 6.32 -1.28
CA ARG A 239 0.02 7.21 -0.14
C ARG A 239 0.62 6.46 1.04
N GLY A 240 1.74 6.95 1.58
CA GLY A 240 2.36 6.42 2.79
C GLY A 240 2.75 4.94 2.74
N MET A 241 2.89 4.32 1.55
CA MET A 241 3.08 2.87 1.42
C MET A 241 4.23 2.35 2.30
N PHE A 242 5.31 3.11 2.46
CA PHE A 242 6.48 2.77 3.29
C PHE A 242 6.71 3.78 4.42
N ASP A 243 5.68 4.56 4.79
CA ASP A 243 5.79 5.57 5.84
C ASP A 243 6.27 4.95 7.16
N GLU A 244 7.20 5.62 7.86
CA GLU A 244 7.82 5.14 9.10
C GLU A 244 8.45 3.72 9.05
N CYS A 245 8.91 3.25 7.89
CA CYS A 245 9.77 2.07 7.78
C CYS A 245 11.20 2.41 8.23
N LEU A 246 11.39 2.63 9.54
CA LEU A 246 12.59 3.24 10.12
C LEU A 246 13.87 2.46 9.84
N SER A 247 13.80 1.11 9.82
CA SER A 247 14.95 0.21 9.69
C SER A 247 15.24 -0.25 8.27
N LEU A 248 14.38 0.12 7.29
CA LEU A 248 14.51 -0.30 5.89
C LEU A 248 15.75 0.35 5.27
N LYS A 249 16.74 -0.49 4.89
CA LYS A 249 18.03 -0.02 4.37
C LYS A 249 18.07 0.07 2.87
N GLU A 250 17.42 -0.88 2.21
CA GLU A 250 17.36 -1.05 0.77
C GLU A 250 15.92 -1.35 0.36
N LEU A 251 15.52 -0.83 -0.79
CA LEU A 251 14.18 -1.04 -1.33
C LEU A 251 14.26 -1.15 -2.85
N ASN A 252 14.05 -2.36 -3.38
CA ASN A 252 13.96 -2.60 -4.81
C ASN A 252 12.50 -2.51 -5.28
N ILE A 253 12.22 -1.45 -6.03
CA ILE A 253 10.91 -1.16 -6.63
C ILE A 253 11.02 -0.91 -8.14
N ASN A 254 12.05 -1.49 -8.79
CA ASN A 254 12.29 -1.34 -10.24
C ASN A 254 11.15 -1.91 -11.10
N ASN A 255 10.34 -2.82 -10.55
CA ASN A 255 9.15 -3.40 -11.21
C ASN A 255 7.87 -2.58 -11.01
N PHE A 256 7.89 -1.51 -10.20
CA PHE A 256 6.69 -0.70 -9.96
C PHE A 256 6.32 0.08 -11.22
N ASN A 257 5.07 -0.07 -11.63
CA ASN A 257 4.43 0.76 -12.64
C ASN A 257 3.53 1.78 -11.92
N THR A 258 3.85 3.05 -12.06
CA THR A 258 3.13 4.13 -11.40
C THR A 258 2.26 4.96 -12.36
N ASN A 259 2.01 4.45 -13.58
CA ASN A 259 1.25 5.16 -14.60
C ASN A 259 -0.16 5.59 -14.15
N ASN A 260 -0.78 4.82 -13.27
CA ASN A 260 -2.13 5.10 -12.78
C ASN A 260 -2.15 5.77 -11.40
N ALA A 261 -1.00 5.98 -10.77
CA ALA A 261 -0.92 6.58 -9.44
C ALA A 261 -1.32 8.06 -9.46
N THR A 262 -2.21 8.44 -8.55
CA THR A 262 -2.68 9.82 -8.37
C THR A 262 -2.23 10.44 -7.07
N ASP A 263 -1.99 9.62 -6.03
CA ASP A 263 -1.49 10.05 -4.72
C ASP A 263 -0.24 9.25 -4.35
N MET A 264 0.88 9.95 -4.18
CA MET A 264 2.16 9.43 -3.70
C MET A 264 2.63 10.17 -2.44
N SER A 265 1.72 10.90 -1.78
CA SER A 265 2.06 11.65 -0.57
C SER A 265 2.57 10.70 0.51
N TYR A 266 3.62 11.11 1.23
CA TYR A 266 4.25 10.36 2.32
C TYR A 266 4.78 8.97 1.94
N MET A 267 4.92 8.63 0.65
CA MET A 267 5.23 7.25 0.22
C MET A 267 6.46 6.67 0.89
N PHE A 268 7.52 7.46 1.10
CA PHE A 268 8.77 7.07 1.75
C PHE A 268 9.04 7.86 3.04
N SER A 269 8.03 8.55 3.57
CA SER A 269 8.15 9.37 4.78
C SER A 269 8.73 8.55 5.94
N GLY A 270 9.67 9.11 6.68
CA GLY A 270 10.26 8.43 7.85
C GLY A 270 11.13 7.21 7.54
N CYS A 271 11.54 6.96 6.30
CA CYS A 271 12.52 5.92 5.96
C CYS A 271 13.93 6.35 6.37
N LEU A 272 14.18 6.40 7.70
CA LEU A 272 15.39 6.99 8.27
C LEU A 272 16.69 6.31 7.82
N SER A 273 16.66 4.98 7.59
CA SER A 273 17.84 4.17 7.27
C SER A 273 18.09 4.00 5.77
N LEU A 274 17.18 4.48 4.91
CA LEU A 274 17.26 4.34 3.46
C LEU A 274 18.34 5.29 2.91
N LYS A 275 19.41 4.71 2.33
CA LYS A 275 20.55 5.48 1.84
C LYS A 275 20.45 5.83 0.36
N GLU A 276 19.86 4.94 -0.41
CA GLU A 276 19.71 5.02 -1.85
C GLU A 276 18.30 4.57 -2.23
N LEU A 277 17.73 5.20 -3.25
CA LEU A 277 16.40 4.87 -3.75
C LEU A 277 16.37 5.04 -5.26
N ASN A 278 16.17 3.94 -5.99
CA ASN A 278 16.02 3.98 -7.43
C ASN A 278 14.53 4.07 -7.80
N ILE A 279 14.14 5.24 -8.32
CA ILE A 279 12.79 5.56 -8.79
C ILE A 279 12.80 6.03 -10.26
N ASN A 280 13.82 5.63 -11.03
CA ASN A 280 13.96 6.02 -12.44
C ASN A 280 12.83 5.51 -13.34
N ASN A 281 12.09 4.48 -12.91
CA ASN A 281 10.92 3.93 -13.59
C ASN A 281 9.60 4.62 -13.23
N PHE A 282 9.59 5.56 -12.26
CA PHE A 282 8.34 6.21 -11.84
C PHE A 282 7.82 7.16 -12.92
N ASN A 283 6.58 6.99 -13.27
CA ASN A 283 5.82 7.92 -14.09
C ASN A 283 4.85 8.69 -13.18
N THR A 284 5.04 10.00 -13.09
CA THR A 284 4.26 10.86 -12.22
C THR A 284 3.25 11.76 -12.96
N ASN A 285 2.96 11.43 -14.22
CA ASN A 285 2.09 12.24 -15.08
C ASN A 285 0.68 12.48 -14.50
N ASN A 286 0.16 11.51 -13.73
CA ASN A 286 -1.18 11.55 -13.15
C ASN A 286 -1.18 11.94 -11.65
N VAL A 287 0.00 12.15 -11.06
CA VAL A 287 0.11 12.44 -9.63
C VAL A 287 -0.32 13.89 -9.36
N THR A 288 -1.21 14.04 -8.40
CA THR A 288 -1.72 15.34 -7.92
C THR A 288 -1.20 15.73 -6.55
N ASN A 289 -0.76 14.77 -5.74
CA ASN A 289 -0.27 14.99 -4.39
C ASN A 289 1.07 14.29 -4.17
N MET A 290 2.13 15.08 -3.87
CA MET A 290 3.47 14.62 -3.52
C MET A 290 3.92 15.12 -2.14
N SER A 291 2.97 15.61 -1.30
CA SER A 291 3.32 16.15 0.01
C SER A 291 4.02 15.10 0.86
N GLY A 292 5.12 15.50 1.51
CA GLY A 292 5.90 14.65 2.41
C GLY A 292 6.48 13.37 1.78
N MET A 293 6.55 13.25 0.44
CA MET A 293 6.95 11.99 -0.23
C MET A 293 8.28 11.44 0.30
N PHE A 294 9.24 12.30 0.63
CA PHE A 294 10.54 11.95 1.20
C PHE A 294 10.76 12.57 2.61
N TYR A 295 9.67 12.92 3.29
CA TYR A 295 9.75 13.53 4.62
C TYR A 295 10.60 12.69 5.58
N LYS A 296 11.60 13.31 6.22
CA LYS A 296 12.53 12.63 7.13
C LYS A 296 13.29 11.42 6.54
N CYS A 297 13.55 11.38 5.25
CA CYS A 297 14.53 10.44 4.68
C CYS A 297 15.95 10.89 5.02
N SER A 298 16.30 10.85 6.31
CA SER A 298 17.49 11.52 6.85
C SER A 298 18.82 10.92 6.38
N SER A 299 18.88 9.65 5.97
CA SER A 299 20.08 8.99 5.44
C SER A 299 20.22 9.05 3.93
N LEU A 300 19.21 9.54 3.20
CA LEU A 300 19.19 9.59 1.75
C LEU A 300 20.21 10.62 1.24
N LYS A 301 21.19 10.17 0.47
CA LYS A 301 22.31 11.01 0.02
C LYS A 301 22.09 11.64 -1.34
N GLU A 302 21.45 10.88 -2.22
CA GLU A 302 21.21 11.22 -3.62
C GLU A 302 19.80 10.83 -4.00
N LEU A 303 19.18 11.59 -4.89
CA LEU A 303 17.85 11.34 -5.39
C LEU A 303 17.73 11.81 -6.84
N ASN A 304 17.50 10.87 -7.76
CA ASN A 304 17.29 11.19 -9.16
C ASN A 304 15.80 11.37 -9.45
N LEU A 305 15.41 12.60 -9.78
CA LEU A 305 14.04 13.01 -10.10
C LEU A 305 13.87 13.46 -11.56
N ASN A 306 14.83 13.17 -12.45
CA ASN A 306 14.81 13.67 -13.83
C ASN A 306 13.59 13.23 -14.65
N ASN A 307 12.95 12.11 -14.29
CA ASN A 307 11.75 11.59 -14.92
C ASN A 307 10.44 12.07 -14.29
N PHE A 308 10.50 12.86 -13.20
CA PHE A 308 9.30 13.36 -12.53
C PHE A 308 8.64 14.47 -13.36
N ASN A 309 7.37 14.30 -13.67
CA ASN A 309 6.51 15.31 -14.27
C ASN A 309 5.54 15.81 -13.20
N THR A 310 5.68 17.07 -12.81
CA THR A 310 4.90 17.65 -11.72
C THR A 310 3.79 18.60 -12.18
N LYS A 311 3.46 18.61 -13.48
CA LYS A 311 2.47 19.55 -14.06
C LYS A 311 1.08 19.50 -13.42
N ASN A 312 0.70 18.32 -12.88
CA ASN A 312 -0.62 18.11 -12.26
C ASN A 312 -0.57 18.19 -10.72
N VAL A 313 0.63 18.37 -10.14
CA VAL A 313 0.79 18.39 -8.68
C VAL A 313 0.28 19.69 -8.10
N THR A 314 -0.55 19.58 -7.06
CA THR A 314 -1.13 20.72 -6.33
C THR A 314 -0.54 20.90 -4.94
N ASP A 315 0.03 19.85 -4.33
CA ASP A 315 0.63 19.88 -3.01
C ASP A 315 2.04 19.26 -3.02
N MET A 316 3.04 20.07 -2.66
CA MET A 316 4.45 19.69 -2.47
C MET A 316 4.94 19.98 -1.04
N GLY A 317 4.04 20.29 -0.13
CA GLY A 317 4.39 20.60 1.25
C GLY A 317 5.23 19.48 1.89
N SER A 318 6.29 19.84 2.60
CA SER A 318 7.20 18.92 3.30
C SER A 318 7.87 17.85 2.42
N MET A 319 7.84 17.96 1.08
CA MET A 319 8.29 16.87 0.18
C MET A 319 9.69 16.36 0.50
N PHE A 320 10.63 17.22 0.84
CA PHE A 320 12.01 16.88 1.20
C PHE A 320 12.38 17.27 2.64
N SER A 321 11.39 17.65 3.46
CA SER A 321 11.65 18.10 4.83
C SER A 321 12.37 17.00 5.65
N GLY A 322 13.45 17.35 6.33
CA GLY A 322 14.24 16.43 7.13
C GLY A 322 15.16 15.49 6.32
N CYS A 323 15.41 15.77 5.04
CA CYS A 323 16.43 15.07 4.25
C CYS A 323 17.83 15.57 4.63
N LEU A 324 18.29 15.21 5.83
CA LEU A 324 19.49 15.76 6.45
C LEU A 324 20.78 15.47 5.67
N SER A 325 20.86 14.32 4.97
CA SER A 325 22.07 13.88 4.25
C SER A 325 22.11 14.28 2.78
N LEU A 326 21.03 14.90 2.25
CA LEU A 326 20.93 15.28 0.85
C LEU A 326 21.80 16.49 0.56
N LYS A 327 22.83 16.32 -0.29
CA LYS A 327 23.80 17.39 -0.61
C LYS A 327 23.45 18.18 -1.84
N GLU A 328 22.84 17.51 -2.80
CA GLU A 328 22.46 18.06 -4.10
C GLU A 328 21.07 17.57 -4.46
N LEU A 329 20.29 18.41 -5.13
CA LEU A 329 18.94 18.08 -5.57
C LEU A 329 18.66 18.75 -6.91
N ASN A 330 18.53 17.95 -7.98
CA ASN A 330 18.14 18.45 -9.28
C ASN A 330 16.63 18.35 -9.47
N ILE A 331 15.97 19.49 -9.49
CA ILE A 331 14.52 19.67 -9.70
C ILE A 331 14.23 20.65 -10.83
N ASN A 332 15.17 20.80 -11.79
CA ASN A 332 15.02 21.72 -12.93
C ASN A 332 13.83 21.38 -13.86
N ASN A 333 13.35 20.13 -13.81
CA ASN A 333 12.19 19.65 -14.56
C ASN A 333 10.84 19.89 -13.84
N PHE A 334 10.85 20.39 -12.59
CA PHE A 334 9.61 20.59 -11.84
C PHE A 334 8.79 21.75 -12.43
N ASN A 335 7.54 21.47 -12.72
CA ASN A 335 6.54 22.46 -13.07
C ASN A 335 5.61 22.70 -11.87
N THR A 336 5.70 23.87 -11.27
CA THR A 336 4.97 24.19 -10.04
C THR A 336 3.77 25.11 -10.26
N LYS A 337 3.35 25.30 -11.53
CA LYS A 337 2.25 26.22 -11.89
C LYS A 337 0.95 25.96 -11.12
N ASN A 338 0.65 24.69 -10.83
CA ASN A 338 -0.58 24.31 -10.16
C ASN A 338 -0.42 24.12 -8.64
N VAL A 339 0.80 24.31 -8.11
CA VAL A 339 1.09 24.09 -6.69
C VAL A 339 0.53 25.21 -5.84
N THR A 340 -0.22 24.85 -4.82
CA THR A 340 -0.82 25.78 -3.84
C THR A 340 -0.11 25.76 -2.49
N ASN A 341 0.57 24.65 -2.14
CA ASN A 341 1.28 24.50 -0.88
C ASN A 341 2.74 24.07 -1.12
N MET A 342 3.67 24.91 -0.63
CA MET A 342 5.12 24.67 -0.60
C MET A 342 5.68 24.78 0.83
N GLY A 343 4.82 24.82 1.84
CA GLY A 343 5.26 24.91 3.23
C GLY A 343 6.17 23.74 3.60
N PHE A 344 7.27 24.04 4.31
CA PHE A 344 8.25 23.05 4.77
C PHE A 344 8.95 22.22 3.67
N MET A 345 8.84 22.60 2.38
CA MET A 345 9.28 21.73 1.27
C MET A 345 10.74 21.28 1.41
N PHE A 346 11.64 22.14 1.84
CA PHE A 346 13.08 21.88 2.05
C PHE A 346 13.50 22.06 3.53
N ASN A 347 12.54 22.05 4.44
CA ASN A 347 12.79 22.24 5.88
C ASN A 347 13.84 21.22 6.37
N GLU A 348 14.86 21.70 7.11
CA GLU A 348 15.95 20.88 7.64
C GLU A 348 16.75 20.09 6.59
N CYS A 349 16.83 20.54 5.33
CA CYS A 349 17.81 20.03 4.37
C CYS A 349 19.21 20.60 4.70
N SER A 350 19.76 20.21 5.84
CA SER A 350 20.91 20.89 6.45
C SER A 350 22.22 20.79 5.65
N LEU A 351 22.41 19.74 4.83
CA LEU A 351 23.60 19.56 4.01
C LEU A 351 23.44 20.05 2.57
N LEU A 352 22.26 20.55 2.18
CA LEU A 352 21.98 21.07 0.84
C LEU A 352 22.77 22.37 0.63
N LYS A 353 23.68 22.40 -0.36
CA LYS A 353 24.58 23.54 -0.59
C LYS A 353 24.05 24.51 -1.63
N GLU A 354 23.40 23.99 -2.63
CA GLU A 354 22.88 24.71 -3.79
C GLU A 354 21.49 24.21 -4.15
N LEU A 355 20.64 25.09 -4.59
CA LEU A 355 19.28 24.76 -5.03
C LEU A 355 18.85 25.70 -6.15
N ASN A 356 18.59 25.14 -7.33
CA ASN A 356 18.10 25.90 -8.46
C ASN A 356 16.56 25.87 -8.52
N LEU A 357 15.94 27.04 -8.32
CA LEU A 357 14.50 27.24 -8.33
C LEU A 357 14.03 28.16 -9.47
N ASN A 358 14.85 28.39 -10.48
CA ASN A 358 14.54 29.33 -11.58
C ASN A 358 13.26 28.96 -12.35
N ASN A 359 12.90 27.67 -12.38
CA ASN A 359 11.69 27.19 -13.06
C ASN A 359 10.43 27.17 -12.16
N PHE A 360 10.56 27.55 -10.89
CA PHE A 360 9.42 27.55 -9.97
C PHE A 360 8.48 28.70 -10.29
N ASN A 361 7.24 28.38 -10.56
CA ASN A 361 6.14 29.33 -10.58
C ASN A 361 5.38 29.25 -9.26
N THR A 362 5.22 30.38 -8.60
CA THR A 362 4.56 30.45 -7.28
C THR A 362 3.27 31.28 -7.30
N ASP A 363 2.70 31.54 -8.48
CA ASP A 363 1.52 32.38 -8.64
C ASP A 363 0.30 31.86 -7.85
N ASN A 364 0.17 30.55 -7.68
CA ASN A 364 -0.94 29.93 -6.96
C ASN A 364 -0.61 29.53 -5.52
N VAL A 365 0.63 29.77 -5.07
CA VAL A 365 1.07 29.33 -3.73
C VAL A 365 0.48 30.23 -2.65
N THR A 366 -0.14 29.60 -1.64
CA THR A 366 -0.73 30.28 -0.49
C THR A 366 0.10 30.14 0.78
N SER A 367 0.94 29.08 0.90
CA SER A 367 1.83 28.85 2.05
C SER A 367 3.25 28.55 1.60
N MET A 368 4.20 29.30 2.16
CA MET A 368 5.66 29.07 2.09
C MET A 368 6.28 28.97 3.49
N ARG A 369 5.43 28.67 4.50
CA ARG A 369 5.88 28.54 5.89
C ARG A 369 7.08 27.62 5.99
N SER A 370 8.16 28.08 6.65
CA SER A 370 9.37 27.30 6.94
C SER A 370 9.96 26.57 5.72
N MET A 371 9.75 27.09 4.50
CA MET A 371 10.13 26.38 3.25
C MET A 371 11.59 26.00 3.22
N PHE A 372 12.49 26.84 3.76
CA PHE A 372 13.93 26.64 3.84
C PHE A 372 14.46 26.64 5.29
N TYR A 373 13.58 26.46 6.27
CA TYR A 373 13.98 26.42 7.67
C TYR A 373 15.12 25.41 7.88
N GLY A 374 16.20 25.79 8.58
CA GLY A 374 17.31 24.88 8.89
C GLY A 374 18.16 24.42 7.70
N CYS A 375 18.06 25.05 6.51
CA CYS A 375 18.97 24.82 5.39
C CYS A 375 20.33 25.47 5.67
N SER A 376 21.03 24.98 6.69
CA SER A 376 22.20 25.63 7.28
C SER A 376 23.43 25.69 6.37
N SER A 377 23.56 24.80 5.38
CA SER A 377 24.66 24.77 4.42
C SER A 377 24.39 25.56 3.13
N LEU A 378 23.17 26.04 2.92
CA LEU A 378 22.78 26.78 1.73
C LEU A 378 23.48 28.15 1.69
N LYS A 379 24.31 28.39 0.67
CA LYS A 379 25.14 29.61 0.60
C LYS A 379 24.46 30.74 -0.17
N GLU A 380 23.77 30.37 -1.22
CA GLU A 380 23.11 31.28 -2.16
C GLU A 380 21.73 30.71 -2.51
N LEU A 381 20.76 31.61 -2.64
CA LEU A 381 19.40 31.24 -3.04
C LEU A 381 18.82 32.32 -3.96
N ASN A 382 18.57 31.96 -5.21
CA ASN A 382 17.90 32.84 -6.17
C ASN A 382 16.40 32.50 -6.22
N ILE A 383 15.59 33.41 -5.73
CA ILE A 383 14.12 33.33 -5.74
C ILE A 383 13.49 34.58 -6.34
N ASN A 384 14.21 35.27 -7.24
CA ASN A 384 13.72 36.46 -7.90
C ASN A 384 12.45 36.24 -8.74
N ASN A 385 12.20 35.01 -9.15
CA ASN A 385 11.00 34.59 -9.88
C ASN A 385 9.79 34.30 -8.97
N PHE A 386 9.95 34.33 -7.63
CA PHE A 386 8.86 34.03 -6.73
C PHE A 386 7.84 35.19 -6.70
N ASN A 387 6.60 34.87 -7.01
CA ASN A 387 5.44 35.74 -6.84
C ASN A 387 4.74 35.36 -5.51
N THR A 388 4.68 36.32 -4.59
CA THR A 388 4.09 36.08 -3.26
C THR A 388 2.74 36.77 -3.09
N ASN A 389 2.09 37.20 -4.19
CA ASN A 389 0.82 37.95 -4.13
C ASN A 389 -0.31 37.17 -3.42
N ASN A 390 -0.30 35.83 -3.52
CA ASN A 390 -1.33 34.97 -2.92
C ASN A 390 -0.85 34.31 -1.62
N VAL A 391 0.41 34.56 -1.21
CA VAL A 391 0.98 33.94 -0.01
C VAL A 391 0.46 34.60 1.25
N ILE A 392 -0.02 33.78 2.18
CA ILE A 392 -0.58 34.22 3.46
C ILE A 392 0.42 34.01 4.60
N ASP A 393 1.22 32.95 4.55
CA ASP A 393 2.16 32.55 5.62
C ASP A 393 3.56 32.29 5.07
N ILE A 394 4.54 33.10 5.55
CA ILE A 394 5.98 32.97 5.30
C ILE A 394 6.78 32.84 6.61
N SER A 395 6.09 32.49 7.71
CA SER A 395 6.73 32.37 9.01
C SER A 395 7.88 31.35 8.96
N GLY A 396 9.01 31.71 9.56
CA GLY A 396 10.22 30.89 9.62
C GLY A 396 10.84 30.53 8.27
N MET A 397 10.46 31.15 7.15
CA MET A 397 10.81 30.71 5.78
C MET A 397 12.31 30.47 5.59
N PHE A 398 13.18 31.28 6.18
CA PHE A 398 14.63 31.18 6.09
C PHE A 398 15.29 30.97 7.45
N SER A 399 14.53 30.73 8.52
CA SER A 399 15.07 30.56 9.86
C SER A 399 16.13 29.43 9.87
N GLY A 400 17.26 29.67 10.54
CA GLY A 400 18.36 28.68 10.61
C GLY A 400 19.18 28.52 9.31
N CYS A 401 19.01 29.38 8.30
CA CYS A 401 19.87 29.40 7.11
C CYS A 401 21.20 30.08 7.44
N ALA A 402 22.02 29.41 8.29
CA ALA A 402 23.22 30.02 8.89
C ALA A 402 24.29 30.41 7.88
N SER A 403 24.46 29.70 6.76
CA SER A 403 25.45 29.96 5.71
C SER A 403 24.98 30.92 4.61
N LEU A 404 23.70 31.29 4.57
CA LEU A 404 23.13 32.12 3.53
C LEU A 404 23.69 33.56 3.59
N LYS A 405 24.40 33.96 2.54
CA LYS A 405 25.11 35.25 2.52
C LYS A 405 24.29 36.37 1.93
N GLU A 406 23.60 36.06 0.84
CA GLU A 406 22.80 37.02 0.07
C GLU A 406 21.44 36.44 -0.29
N LEU A 407 20.42 37.30 -0.18
CA LEU A 407 19.03 36.95 -0.53
C LEU A 407 18.37 38.18 -1.14
N TYR A 408 17.79 38.01 -2.31
CA TYR A 408 17.10 39.08 -3.05
C TYR A 408 15.60 38.85 -2.99
N LEU A 409 14.89 39.77 -2.33
CA LEU A 409 13.44 39.72 -2.11
C LEU A 409 12.70 40.86 -2.83
N ASN A 410 13.24 41.39 -3.92
CA ASN A 410 12.70 42.59 -4.59
C ASN A 410 11.26 42.37 -5.09
N ASN A 411 10.91 41.15 -5.42
CA ASN A 411 9.57 40.79 -5.95
C ASN A 411 8.62 40.26 -4.87
N PHE A 412 9.06 40.22 -3.61
CA PHE A 412 8.20 39.78 -2.53
C PHE A 412 7.15 40.82 -2.21
N ASN A 413 5.89 40.48 -2.47
CA ASN A 413 4.72 41.25 -2.04
C ASN A 413 4.19 40.65 -0.74
N ILE A 414 4.14 41.48 0.30
CA ILE A 414 3.71 41.06 1.64
C ILE A 414 2.32 41.59 2.02
N ASN A 415 1.59 42.15 1.07
CA ASN A 415 0.30 42.80 1.36
C ASN A 415 -0.74 41.79 1.93
N ASN A 416 -0.68 40.53 1.49
CA ASN A 416 -1.60 39.49 1.93
C ASN A 416 -0.99 38.60 3.03
N VAL A 417 0.27 38.80 3.40
CA VAL A 417 0.97 37.99 4.43
C VAL A 417 0.44 38.38 5.79
N THR A 418 -0.06 37.40 6.52
CA THR A 418 -0.57 37.53 7.89
C THR A 418 0.46 37.11 8.92
N ASP A 419 1.38 36.16 8.57
CA ASP A 419 2.44 35.68 9.47
C ASP A 419 3.80 35.66 8.74
N MET A 420 4.76 36.39 9.30
CA MET A 420 6.17 36.42 8.90
C MET A 420 7.11 36.28 10.11
N SER A 421 6.59 35.76 11.23
CA SER A 421 7.37 35.57 12.46
C SER A 421 8.56 34.66 12.19
N TRP A 422 9.69 34.92 12.86
CA TRP A 422 10.90 34.11 12.80
C TRP A 422 11.52 33.93 11.39
N MET A 423 11.10 34.72 10.36
CA MET A 423 11.51 34.54 8.96
C MET A 423 13.01 34.47 8.77
N PHE A 424 13.80 35.21 9.54
CA PHE A 424 15.27 35.30 9.47
C PHE A 424 15.97 34.91 10.78
N TRP A 425 15.28 34.22 11.67
CA TRP A 425 15.86 33.76 12.91
C TRP A 425 17.11 32.90 12.64
N GLU A 426 18.23 33.15 13.35
CA GLU A 426 19.49 32.39 13.17
C GLU A 426 20.11 32.43 11.75
N CYS A 427 19.84 33.44 10.93
CA CYS A 427 20.51 33.68 9.65
C CYS A 427 21.85 34.43 9.91
N SER A 428 22.82 33.80 10.53
CA SER A 428 24.02 34.47 11.06
C SER A 428 24.94 35.07 10.00
N SER A 429 25.00 34.49 8.78
CA SER A 429 25.83 34.98 7.67
C SER A 429 25.16 36.04 6.78
N LEU A 430 23.86 36.27 6.98
CA LEU A 430 23.07 37.11 6.07
C LEU A 430 23.40 38.58 6.28
N LYS A 431 23.94 39.24 5.24
CA LYS A 431 24.24 40.66 5.28
C LYS A 431 22.92 41.45 5.28
N LYS A 432 22.67 42.24 6.33
CA LYS A 432 21.47 43.07 6.49
C LYS A 432 21.36 44.16 5.41
N LYS A 433 20.93 43.80 4.20
CA LYS A 433 20.54 44.75 3.16
C LYS A 433 19.17 44.34 2.59
N PHE A 434 18.12 44.35 3.46
CA PHE A 434 16.77 44.19 2.98
C PHE A 434 16.12 45.54 2.72
N LYS A 435 15.85 45.84 1.47
CA LYS A 435 14.93 46.92 1.11
C LYS A 435 13.53 46.33 0.89
N PHE A 436 12.85 45.99 1.97
CA PHE A 436 11.39 45.88 1.89
C PHE A 436 10.79 47.28 1.85
N LYS A 437 9.91 47.53 0.89
CA LYS A 437 9.29 48.87 0.76
C LYS A 437 8.48 49.32 1.99
N LYS A 438 8.12 48.42 2.92
CA LYS A 438 7.41 48.71 4.19
C LYS A 438 7.49 47.50 5.16
N ILE A 439 8.57 47.27 5.88
CA ILE A 439 8.53 46.29 6.99
C ILE A 439 9.26 46.83 8.21
N LYS A 440 8.55 46.91 9.34
CA LYS A 440 9.14 46.91 10.66
C LYS A 440 9.43 45.43 11.02
N ILE A 441 10.72 45.03 10.96
CA ILE A 441 11.15 43.71 11.44
C ILE A 441 11.18 43.83 12.97
N TYR A 442 10.32 43.08 13.64
CA TYR A 442 10.44 42.82 15.07
C TYR A 442 11.44 41.68 15.20
N ASN A 443 12.60 41.99 15.86
CA ASN A 443 13.63 41.02 16.25
C ASN A 443 13.11 40.13 17.38
#